data_84673421ea7a5b44b0e4ee4d5bd18568
#
_entry.id   84673421ea7a5b44b0e4ee4d5bd18568
#
_cell.length_a   1.000
_cell.length_b   1.000
_cell.length_c   1.000
_cell.angle_alpha   90.00
_cell.angle_beta   90.00
_cell.angle_gamma   90.00
#
_symmetry.space_group_name_H-M   'P 1'
#
loop_
_entity.id
_entity.type
_entity.pdbx_description
1 polymer ?
#
loop_
_entity_poly.entity_id
_entity_poly.type
_entity_poly.pdbx_seq_one_letter_code
_entity_poly.pdbx_strand_id
1 'polypeptide(L)'
;MFSNYLIKYIGFIAAFCTTFAFFPQAVKVWKTKSTKDISLYMFIIFTIGIFSWLVYGLSISDVPLILANSITFLLSLFILVYKIIYK
;
A
#
# COMPACT_ATOMS: atom_id res chain seq x y z
N MET A 1 14.38 -19.64 16.62
CA MET A 1 13.22 -18.98 16.06
C MET A 1 12.98 -17.63 16.68
N PHE A 2 12.38 -16.71 15.94
CA PHE A 2 12.14 -15.36 16.45
C PHE A 2 11.03 -15.38 17.50
N SER A 3 11.15 -14.53 18.53
CA SER A 3 10.09 -14.33 19.50
C SER A 3 8.92 -13.61 18.83
N ASN A 4 7.73 -13.69 19.45
CA ASN A 4 6.55 -12.99 18.96
C ASN A 4 6.76 -11.49 18.94
N TYR A 5 7.51 -10.95 19.91
CA TYR A 5 7.84 -9.52 19.95
C TYR A 5 8.71 -9.11 18.78
N LEU A 6 9.73 -9.93 18.48
CA LEU A 6 10.64 -9.62 17.37
C LEU A 6 9.91 -9.65 16.04
N ILE A 7 9.05 -10.63 15.82
CA ILE A 7 8.23 -10.72 14.62
C ILE A 7 7.34 -9.48 14.48
N LYS A 8 6.76 -9.03 15.59
CA LYS A 8 5.89 -7.86 15.60
C LYS A 8 6.66 -6.59 15.24
N TYR A 9 7.88 -6.40 15.78
CA TYR A 9 8.72 -5.27 15.43
C TYR A 9 9.12 -5.28 13.96
N ILE A 10 9.48 -6.44 13.44
CA ILE A 10 9.80 -6.59 12.01
C ILE A 10 8.59 -6.19 11.16
N GLY A 11 7.39 -6.60 11.56
CA GLY A 11 6.16 -6.23 10.87
C GLY A 11 5.93 -4.73 10.85
N PHE A 12 6.14 -4.04 11.99
CA PHE A 12 5.99 -2.60 12.04
C PHE A 12 7.03 -1.88 11.18
N ILE A 13 8.28 -2.34 11.20
CA ILE A 13 9.34 -1.75 10.38
C ILE A 13 9.01 -1.91 8.89
N ALA A 14 8.61 -3.09 8.49
CA ALA A 14 8.24 -3.36 7.10
C ALA A 14 7.06 -2.50 6.66
N ALA A 15 6.05 -2.38 7.53
CA ALA A 15 4.86 -1.58 7.28
C ALA A 15 5.22 -0.10 7.09
N PHE A 16 6.08 0.41 7.96
CA PHE A 16 6.54 1.79 7.88
C PHE A 16 7.29 2.07 6.58
N CYS A 17 8.22 1.17 6.23
CA CYS A 17 9.02 1.32 5.02
C CYS A 17 8.16 1.29 3.75
N THR A 18 7.23 0.36 3.65
CA THR A 18 6.37 0.25 2.46
C THR A 18 5.45 1.45 2.31
N THR A 19 4.89 1.92 3.42
CA THR A 19 4.02 3.10 3.41
C THR A 19 4.80 4.34 3.00
N PHE A 20 6.00 4.53 3.54
CA PHE A 20 6.85 5.66 3.20
C PHE A 20 7.29 5.62 1.75
N ALA A 21 7.57 4.44 1.21
CA ALA A 21 7.95 4.30 -0.18
C ALA A 21 6.81 4.70 -1.13
N PHE A 22 5.58 4.45 -0.71
CA PHE A 22 4.40 4.72 -1.53
C PHE A 22 3.95 6.18 -1.49
N PHE A 23 4.19 6.84 -0.36
CA PHE A 23 3.70 8.20 -0.13
C PHE A 23 4.23 9.22 -1.14
N PRO A 24 5.55 9.26 -1.44
CA PRO A 24 6.06 10.21 -2.44
C PRO A 24 5.44 10.03 -3.81
N GLN A 25 5.12 8.80 -4.20
CA GLN A 25 4.47 8.54 -5.48
C GLN A 25 3.08 9.15 -5.53
N ALA A 26 2.32 9.03 -4.44
CA ALA A 26 0.99 9.63 -4.37
C ALA A 26 1.07 11.15 -4.44
N VAL A 27 2.04 11.76 -3.75
CA VAL A 27 2.25 13.21 -3.78
C VAL A 27 2.61 13.67 -5.19
N LYS A 28 3.50 12.94 -5.86
CA LYS A 28 3.92 13.27 -7.22
C LYS A 28 2.72 13.24 -8.18
N VAL A 29 1.90 12.21 -8.10
CA VAL A 29 0.72 12.11 -8.94
C VAL A 29 -0.25 13.27 -8.67
N TRP A 30 -0.44 13.59 -7.40
CA TRP A 30 -1.33 14.69 -7.02
C TRP A 30 -0.84 16.03 -7.55
N LYS A 31 0.45 16.30 -7.46
CA LYS A 31 1.03 17.58 -7.90
C LYS A 31 1.09 17.69 -9.41
N THR A 32 1.51 16.65 -10.09
CA THR A 32 1.75 16.70 -11.54
C THR A 32 0.54 16.33 -12.36
N LYS A 33 -0.45 15.69 -11.76
CA LYS A 33 -1.60 15.12 -12.46
C LYS A 33 -1.18 14.14 -13.57
N SER A 34 -0.01 13.52 -13.42
CA SER A 34 0.58 12.64 -14.43
C SER A 34 0.75 11.24 -13.87
N THR A 35 0.26 10.26 -14.61
CA THR A 35 0.41 8.84 -14.30
C THR A 35 1.01 8.07 -15.47
N LYS A 36 1.79 8.78 -16.31
CA LYS A 36 2.35 8.19 -17.54
C LYS A 36 3.23 6.98 -17.29
N ASP A 37 3.98 7.02 -16.18
CA ASP A 37 4.92 5.96 -15.84
C ASP A 37 4.27 4.80 -15.09
N ILE A 38 2.96 4.85 -14.87
CA ILE A 38 2.25 3.85 -14.10
C ILE A 38 1.46 2.95 -15.05
N SER A 39 1.74 1.64 -14.99
CA SER A 39 0.98 0.64 -15.74
C SER A 39 -0.36 0.40 -15.04
N LEU A 40 -1.46 0.58 -15.77
CA LEU A 40 -2.80 0.36 -15.24
C LEU A 40 -2.98 -1.08 -14.76
N TYR A 41 -2.58 -2.05 -15.57
CA TYR A 41 -2.74 -3.46 -15.22
C TYR A 41 -1.95 -3.84 -13.98
N MET A 42 -0.69 -3.41 -13.92
CA MET A 42 0.16 -3.69 -12.76
C MET A 42 -0.43 -3.09 -11.50
N PHE A 43 -0.96 -1.87 -11.61
CA PHE A 43 -1.51 -1.18 -10.46
C PHE A 43 -2.83 -1.79 -9.98
N ILE A 44 -3.65 -2.29 -10.89
CA ILE A 44 -4.88 -3.02 -10.54
C ILE A 44 -4.51 -4.29 -9.78
N ILE A 45 -3.55 -5.07 -10.29
CA ILE A 45 -3.10 -6.30 -9.65
C ILE A 45 -2.52 -5.99 -8.27
N PHE A 46 -1.71 -4.95 -8.18
CA PHE A 46 -1.11 -4.51 -6.92
C PHE A 46 -2.17 -4.12 -5.89
N THR A 47 -3.19 -3.37 -6.31
CA THR A 47 -4.28 -2.95 -5.42
C THR A 47 -5.10 -4.14 -4.92
N ILE A 48 -5.35 -5.12 -5.78
CA ILE A 48 -6.01 -6.35 -5.38
C ILE A 48 -5.18 -7.10 -4.36
N GLY A 49 -3.85 -7.16 -4.57
CA GLY A 49 -2.93 -7.79 -3.62
C GLY A 49 -2.97 -7.12 -2.26
N ILE A 50 -2.94 -5.78 -2.23
CA ILE A 50 -3.02 -5.02 -0.98
C ILE A 50 -4.33 -5.31 -0.25
N PHE A 51 -5.43 -5.31 -0.97
CA PHE A 51 -6.74 -5.62 -0.39
C PHE A 51 -6.76 -7.02 0.20
N SER A 52 -6.19 -7.99 -0.52
CA SER A 52 -6.11 -9.38 -0.04
C SER A 52 -5.28 -9.47 1.24
N TRP A 53 -4.16 -8.76 1.32
CA TRP A 53 -3.34 -8.72 2.52
C TRP A 53 -4.07 -8.07 3.68
N LEU A 54 -4.88 -7.03 3.40
CA LEU A 54 -5.68 -6.38 4.43
C LEU A 54 -6.71 -7.34 5.02
N VAL A 55 -7.40 -8.08 4.17
CA VAL A 55 -8.36 -9.10 4.62
C VAL A 55 -7.66 -10.15 5.47
N TYR A 56 -6.49 -10.63 5.02
CA TYR A 56 -5.70 -11.59 5.78
C TYR A 56 -5.30 -11.03 7.13
N GLY A 57 -4.79 -9.79 7.16
CA GLY A 57 -4.41 -9.14 8.41
C GLY A 57 -5.56 -9.00 9.38
N LEU A 58 -6.74 -8.65 8.90
CA LEU A 58 -7.95 -8.57 9.74
C LEU A 58 -8.31 -9.93 10.31
N SER A 59 -8.18 -10.99 9.52
CA SER A 59 -8.56 -12.33 9.97
C SER A 59 -7.64 -12.87 11.06
N ILE A 60 -6.37 -12.44 11.08
CA ILE A 60 -5.41 -12.87 12.12
C ILE A 60 -5.15 -11.78 13.17
N SER A 61 -5.83 -10.65 13.08
CA SER A 61 -5.68 -9.50 13.99
C SER A 61 -4.24 -8.98 14.05
N ASP A 62 -3.57 -8.91 12.91
CA ASP A 62 -2.19 -8.41 12.80
C ASP A 62 -2.22 -6.91 12.62
N VAL A 63 -1.96 -6.15 13.69
CA VAL A 63 -2.07 -4.69 13.69
C VAL A 63 -1.13 -4.02 12.69
N PRO A 64 0.18 -4.36 12.62
CA PRO A 64 1.06 -3.73 11.62
C PRO A 64 0.56 -3.96 10.20
N LEU A 65 0.11 -5.16 9.90
CA LEU A 65 -0.37 -5.52 8.57
C LEU A 65 -1.64 -4.74 8.22
N ILE A 66 -2.56 -4.62 9.18
CA ILE A 66 -3.80 -3.87 9.00
C ILE A 66 -3.51 -2.39 8.73
N LEU A 67 -2.68 -1.76 9.56
CA LEU A 67 -2.37 -0.34 9.44
C LEU A 67 -1.67 -0.03 8.11
N ALA A 68 -0.62 -0.78 7.79
CA ALA A 68 0.15 -0.55 6.58
C ALA A 68 -0.70 -0.73 5.33
N ASN A 69 -1.45 -1.81 5.27
CA ASN A 69 -2.22 -2.10 4.07
C ASN A 69 -3.44 -1.20 3.94
N SER A 70 -4.00 -0.72 5.05
CA SER A 70 -5.08 0.27 5.01
C SER A 70 -4.59 1.58 4.39
N ILE A 71 -3.45 2.09 4.85
CA ILE A 71 -2.88 3.33 4.33
C ILE A 71 -2.47 3.14 2.87
N THR A 72 -1.77 2.06 2.56
CA THR A 72 -1.30 1.77 1.20
C THR A 72 -2.48 1.58 0.25
N PHE A 73 -3.55 0.94 0.73
CA PHE A 73 -4.75 0.76 -0.08
C PHE A 73 -5.38 2.09 -0.46
N LEU A 74 -5.50 3.02 0.48
CA LEU A 74 -6.04 4.35 0.21
C LEU A 74 -5.16 5.11 -0.78
N LEU A 75 -3.83 5.07 -0.60
CA LEU A 75 -2.89 5.70 -1.53
C LEU A 75 -2.96 5.07 -2.91
N SER A 76 -3.08 3.75 -2.97
CA SER A 76 -3.20 3.01 -4.23
C SER A 76 -4.47 3.37 -4.98
N LEU A 77 -5.59 3.46 -4.26
CA LEU A 77 -6.86 3.88 -4.86
C LEU A 77 -6.77 5.31 -5.41
N PHE A 78 -6.13 6.20 -4.65
CA PHE A 78 -5.93 7.57 -5.10
C PHE A 78 -5.17 7.61 -6.43
N ILE A 79 -4.05 6.89 -6.51
CA ILE A 79 -3.23 6.83 -7.71
C ILE A 79 -4.02 6.18 -8.87
N LEU A 80 -4.75 5.11 -8.58
CA LEU A 80 -5.53 4.40 -9.59
C LEU A 80 -6.63 5.29 -10.17
N VAL A 81 -7.33 6.05 -9.33
CA VAL A 81 -8.36 6.98 -9.78
C VAL A 81 -7.75 8.04 -10.68
N TYR A 82 -6.60 8.60 -10.28
CA TYR A 82 -5.91 9.57 -11.12
C TYR A 82 -5.47 8.97 -12.45
N LYS A 83 -5.02 7.73 -12.45
CA LYS A 83 -4.63 7.02 -13.68
C LYS A 83 -5.82 6.89 -14.64
N ILE A 84 -7.00 6.59 -14.11
CA ILE A 84 -8.20 6.44 -14.92
C ILE A 84 -8.68 7.80 -15.45
N ILE A 85 -8.63 8.82 -14.62
CA ILE A 85 -9.16 10.15 -14.98
C ILE A 85 -8.20 10.88 -15.93
N TYR A 86 -6.91 10.92 -15.61
CA TYR A 86 -5.96 11.75 -16.36
C TYR A 86 -5.16 10.96 -17.40
N LYS A 87 -5.11 9.63 -17.27
CA LYS A 87 -4.41 8.74 -18.21
C LYS A 87 -3.03 9.24 -18.58
#